data_9a22cc62391bf951fa500b894b5cd954
#
_entry.id   9a22cc62391bf951fa500b894b5cd954
#
_cell.length_a   1.000
_cell.length_b   1.000
_cell.length_c   1.000
_cell.angle_alpha   90.00
_cell.angle_beta   90.00
_cell.angle_gamma   90.00
#
_symmetry.space_group_name_H-M   'P 1'
#
loop_
_entity.id
_entity.type
_entity.pdbx_description
1 polymer ?
#
loop_
_entity_poly.entity_id
_entity_poly.type
_entity_poly.pdbx_seq_one_letter_code
_entity_poly.pdbx_strand_id
1 'polypeptide(L)'
;RGDNYFAAGGDMRGSNCGVFVGAASMDYGNRNMDDLNVIDPYSATGNTLSIASNRVSYLFDLRGPSMSVDTACSSSLVALHQAVKALQSGEADVALAGGVNLLLHPFGFVSFSKASMLSPRGRCRAFDATGDGYVRSEGGAFVLLKPLDRALADGDTIHAVIAGSGVNSVGHSPGGISVPGAAAQASLLRSVYARAGIDPQSLAYLEAHGTGTAVGDPIEARALIDVVSGERPADRPLLIGSVKTNIGHLETASGMAGLLKAVMCLKHRAVPRSLHFVTPNPGIDFDGGRLRVVDRYMSLDAGDAPLTVGVNSFGFGGTNAHVVLTEAPAANEASTAVPEPIHAQLSPLVLTARSANALGALAGRYLAALDNGGDWQALAAAA
;
A
#
# COMPACT_ATOMS: atom_id res chain seq x y z
N ARG A 1 -7.64 12.03 -5.20
CA ARG A 1 -8.47 12.40 -6.35
C ARG A 1 -7.79 11.90 -7.63
N GLY A 2 -7.90 10.61 -7.92
CA GLY A 2 -7.54 10.03 -9.23
C GLY A 2 -8.46 10.54 -10.36
N ASP A 3 -9.52 11.20 -9.99
CA ASP A 3 -10.58 11.68 -10.89
C ASP A 3 -10.08 12.73 -11.90
N ASN A 4 -9.03 13.48 -11.57
CA ASN A 4 -8.58 14.57 -12.43
C ASN A 4 -7.75 14.11 -13.63
N TYR A 5 -7.07 12.95 -13.57
CA TYR A 5 -6.28 12.47 -14.69
C TYR A 5 -7.10 11.82 -15.80
N PHE A 6 -8.23 11.20 -15.44
CA PHE A 6 -9.11 10.54 -16.39
C PHE A 6 -10.38 11.33 -16.69
N ALA A 7 -10.80 12.25 -15.80
CA ALA A 7 -12.02 13.03 -15.94
C ALA A 7 -11.83 14.51 -16.33
N ALA A 8 -10.66 15.10 -16.05
CA ALA A 8 -10.42 16.53 -16.31
C ALA A 8 -9.70 16.83 -17.64
N GLY A 9 -9.80 15.95 -18.64
CA GLY A 9 -9.27 16.19 -19.98
C GLY A 9 -7.78 15.92 -20.16
N GLY A 10 -7.09 15.41 -19.15
CA GLY A 10 -5.79 14.80 -19.31
C GLY A 10 -5.95 13.39 -19.88
N ASP A 11 -6.06 13.27 -21.19
CA ASP A 11 -6.22 11.96 -21.83
C ASP A 11 -4.90 11.20 -21.72
N MET A 12 -4.83 10.22 -20.80
CA MET A 12 -3.70 9.31 -20.67
C MET A 12 -3.65 8.28 -21.80
N ARG A 13 -4.63 8.25 -22.71
CA ARG A 13 -4.67 7.31 -23.83
C ARG A 13 -3.46 7.50 -24.75
N GLY A 14 -2.84 6.40 -25.10
CA GLY A 14 -1.62 6.39 -25.93
C GLY A 14 -0.37 6.85 -25.18
N SER A 15 -0.47 7.19 -23.88
CA SER A 15 0.68 7.65 -23.11
C SER A 15 1.64 6.51 -22.75
N ASN A 16 2.90 6.88 -22.49
CA ASN A 16 3.93 5.97 -21.97
C ASN A 16 3.76 5.78 -20.44
N CYS A 17 2.53 5.44 -20.01
CA CYS A 17 2.24 5.13 -18.62
C CYS A 17 2.48 3.65 -18.33
N GLY A 18 3.34 3.36 -17.35
CA GLY A 18 3.58 2.00 -16.88
C GLY A 18 2.49 1.53 -15.91
N VAL A 19 2.23 0.20 -15.87
CA VAL A 19 1.26 -0.43 -14.95
C VAL A 19 1.92 -1.59 -14.22
N PHE A 20 2.07 -1.46 -12.90
CA PHE A 20 2.75 -2.43 -12.04
C PHE A 20 1.83 -2.89 -10.93
N VAL A 21 1.45 -4.18 -10.94
CA VAL A 21 0.42 -4.73 -10.05
C VAL A 21 0.98 -5.86 -9.20
N GLY A 22 0.95 -5.71 -7.88
CA GLY A 22 1.21 -6.80 -6.94
C GLY A 22 -0.01 -7.71 -6.83
N ALA A 23 0.10 -8.94 -7.29
CA ALA A 23 -0.97 -9.94 -7.25
C ALA A 23 -0.38 -11.35 -7.25
N ALA A 24 -0.96 -12.28 -6.49
CA ALA A 24 -0.49 -13.66 -6.38
C ALA A 24 -1.63 -14.69 -6.40
N SER A 25 -2.81 -14.36 -5.89
CA SER A 25 -3.89 -15.32 -5.74
C SER A 25 -4.45 -15.78 -7.08
N MET A 26 -4.52 -17.10 -7.24
CA MET A 26 -5.15 -17.80 -8.37
C MET A 26 -6.48 -18.46 -7.96
N ASP A 27 -7.08 -18.02 -6.87
CA ASP A 27 -8.24 -18.65 -6.22
C ASP A 27 -9.41 -18.86 -7.19
N TYR A 28 -9.69 -17.87 -8.05
CA TYR A 28 -10.75 -17.96 -9.05
C TYR A 28 -10.39 -18.96 -10.16
N GLY A 29 -9.13 -18.96 -10.61
CA GLY A 29 -8.63 -19.93 -11.59
C GLY A 29 -8.71 -21.35 -11.07
N ASN A 30 -8.22 -21.58 -9.85
CA ASN A 30 -8.24 -22.91 -9.23
C ASN A 30 -9.66 -23.47 -9.12
N ARG A 31 -10.66 -22.64 -8.82
CA ARG A 31 -12.06 -23.05 -8.74
C ARG A 31 -12.61 -23.56 -10.08
N ASN A 32 -12.10 -23.06 -11.19
CA ASN A 32 -12.61 -23.34 -12.54
C ASN A 32 -11.76 -24.38 -13.30
N MET A 33 -10.60 -24.81 -12.76
CA MET A 33 -9.70 -25.74 -13.45
C MET A 33 -10.06 -27.22 -13.27
N ASP A 34 -10.93 -27.56 -12.35
CA ASP A 34 -11.28 -28.96 -12.03
C ASP A 34 -12.16 -29.60 -13.10
N ASP A 35 -12.89 -28.84 -13.91
CA ASP A 35 -13.71 -29.31 -14.99
C ASP A 35 -13.27 -28.74 -16.35
N LEU A 36 -12.58 -29.52 -17.16
CA LEU A 36 -12.10 -29.10 -18.47
C LEU A 36 -13.22 -28.79 -19.46
N ASN A 37 -14.46 -29.25 -19.21
CA ASN A 37 -15.60 -29.02 -20.09
C ASN A 37 -16.16 -27.59 -19.99
N VAL A 38 -15.84 -26.86 -18.91
CA VAL A 38 -16.27 -25.48 -18.73
C VAL A 38 -15.28 -24.44 -19.31
N ILE A 39 -14.17 -24.92 -19.88
CA ILE A 39 -13.17 -24.04 -20.51
C ILE A 39 -13.75 -23.43 -21.78
N ASP A 40 -13.70 -22.10 -21.83
CA ASP A 40 -14.12 -21.29 -22.96
C ASP A 40 -12.95 -20.41 -23.50
N PRO A 41 -13.11 -19.69 -24.63
CA PRO A 41 -12.07 -18.82 -25.18
C PRO A 41 -11.62 -17.69 -24.24
N TYR A 42 -12.39 -17.34 -23.21
CA TYR A 42 -12.09 -16.29 -22.24
C TYR A 42 -11.38 -16.81 -20.98
N SER A 43 -11.34 -18.12 -20.79
CA SER A 43 -10.79 -18.75 -19.59
C SER A 43 -9.31 -18.38 -19.37
N ALA A 44 -8.50 -18.34 -20.42
CA ALA A 44 -7.10 -17.93 -20.33
C ALA A 44 -6.96 -16.46 -19.91
N THR A 45 -7.70 -15.56 -20.56
CA THR A 45 -7.63 -14.10 -20.23
C THR A 45 -8.34 -13.74 -18.93
N GLY A 46 -9.17 -14.62 -18.40
CA GLY A 46 -9.84 -14.48 -17.11
C GLY A 46 -9.01 -14.95 -15.92
N ASN A 47 -8.04 -15.85 -16.12
CA ASN A 47 -7.34 -16.53 -15.03
C ASN A 47 -5.82 -16.28 -14.98
N THR A 48 -5.21 -15.69 -16.01
CA THR A 48 -3.76 -15.48 -16.04
C THR A 48 -3.39 -14.18 -15.32
N LEU A 49 -2.47 -14.23 -14.35
CA LEU A 49 -2.06 -13.08 -13.54
C LEU A 49 -1.54 -11.90 -14.37
N SER A 50 -0.83 -12.15 -15.48
CA SER A 50 -0.37 -11.06 -16.36
C SER A 50 -1.50 -10.19 -16.91
N ILE A 51 -2.71 -10.74 -17.03
CA ILE A 51 -3.87 -10.02 -17.51
C ILE A 51 -4.38 -8.99 -16.46
N ALA A 52 -4.03 -9.14 -15.19
CA ALA A 52 -4.42 -8.18 -14.17
C ALA A 52 -3.85 -6.78 -14.47
N SER A 53 -2.56 -6.67 -14.78
CA SER A 53 -1.94 -5.42 -15.23
C SER A 53 -2.34 -5.03 -16.65
N ASN A 54 -2.29 -6.00 -17.57
CA ASN A 54 -2.54 -5.75 -19.00
C ASN A 54 -3.98 -5.32 -19.28
N ARG A 55 -4.96 -5.74 -18.48
CA ARG A 55 -6.34 -5.28 -18.58
C ARG A 55 -6.48 -3.81 -18.27
N VAL A 56 -5.75 -3.31 -17.27
CA VAL A 56 -5.69 -1.88 -16.95
C VAL A 56 -5.09 -1.12 -18.13
N SER A 57 -3.94 -1.58 -18.65
CA SER A 57 -3.30 -0.99 -19.81
C SER A 57 -4.22 -0.98 -21.05
N TYR A 58 -4.92 -2.08 -21.29
CA TYR A 58 -5.86 -2.20 -22.42
C TYR A 58 -7.05 -1.26 -22.29
N LEU A 59 -7.68 -1.18 -21.13
CA LEU A 59 -8.87 -0.36 -20.91
C LEU A 59 -8.59 1.14 -21.05
N PHE A 60 -7.40 1.56 -20.61
CA PHE A 60 -7.02 2.97 -20.64
C PHE A 60 -6.03 3.31 -21.77
N ASP A 61 -5.73 2.37 -22.69
CA ASP A 61 -4.76 2.52 -23.78
C ASP A 61 -3.40 3.04 -23.27
N LEU A 62 -2.87 2.45 -22.21
CA LEU A 62 -1.57 2.79 -21.64
C LEU A 62 -0.49 1.95 -22.29
N ARG A 63 0.60 2.55 -22.75
CA ARG A 63 1.61 1.90 -23.62
C ARG A 63 2.96 1.69 -22.96
N GLY A 64 3.13 2.09 -21.70
CA GLY A 64 4.34 1.82 -20.93
C GLY A 64 4.43 0.33 -20.48
N PRO A 65 5.50 -0.04 -19.76
CA PRO A 65 5.67 -1.39 -19.23
C PRO A 65 4.45 -1.82 -18.41
N SER A 66 3.96 -3.07 -18.60
CA SER A 66 2.77 -3.59 -17.91
C SER A 66 3.06 -4.97 -17.36
N MET A 67 3.07 -5.11 -16.04
CA MET A 67 3.44 -6.38 -15.40
C MET A 67 2.71 -6.63 -14.08
N SER A 68 2.43 -7.90 -13.81
CA SER A 68 1.97 -8.38 -12.51
C SER A 68 3.15 -9.03 -11.78
N VAL A 69 3.28 -8.74 -10.49
CA VAL A 69 4.42 -9.15 -9.65
C VAL A 69 3.90 -9.98 -8.49
N ASP A 70 4.45 -11.18 -8.32
CA ASP A 70 4.25 -12.03 -7.15
C ASP A 70 5.56 -12.19 -6.37
N THR A 71 5.61 -11.60 -5.20
CA THR A 71 6.63 -11.79 -4.17
C THR A 71 5.96 -11.97 -2.80
N ALA A 72 4.77 -12.60 -2.81
CA ALA A 72 3.91 -12.77 -1.65
C ALA A 72 3.57 -11.42 -0.98
N CYS A 73 3.74 -11.29 0.34
CA CYS A 73 3.32 -10.10 1.09
C CYS A 73 4.03 -8.80 0.65
N SER A 74 5.20 -8.87 0.01
CA SER A 74 5.93 -7.71 -0.48
C SER A 74 5.53 -7.24 -1.89
N SER A 75 4.66 -7.98 -2.58
CA SER A 75 4.34 -7.78 -4.01
C SER A 75 4.04 -6.35 -4.40
N SER A 76 3.18 -5.65 -3.66
CA SER A 76 2.79 -4.28 -4.01
C SER A 76 3.89 -3.25 -3.79
N LEU A 77 4.77 -3.41 -2.79
CA LEU A 77 5.94 -2.52 -2.66
C LEU A 77 7.04 -2.88 -3.67
N VAL A 78 7.17 -4.15 -4.07
CA VAL A 78 8.05 -4.53 -5.19
C VAL A 78 7.53 -3.95 -6.50
N ALA A 79 6.23 -4.02 -6.76
CA ALA A 79 5.59 -3.37 -7.91
C ALA A 79 5.84 -1.85 -7.92
N LEU A 80 5.70 -1.19 -6.76
CA LEU A 80 6.04 0.22 -6.58
C LEU A 80 7.52 0.49 -6.89
N HIS A 81 8.42 -0.35 -6.39
CA HIS A 81 9.87 -0.20 -6.67
C HIS A 81 10.18 -0.33 -8.16
N GLN A 82 9.56 -1.28 -8.87
CA GLN A 82 9.72 -1.41 -10.32
C GLN A 82 9.18 -0.18 -11.06
N ALA A 83 8.03 0.35 -10.64
CA ALA A 83 7.49 1.59 -11.19
C ALA A 83 8.44 2.78 -10.99
N VAL A 84 9.02 2.94 -9.79
CA VAL A 84 10.03 3.97 -9.52
C VAL A 84 11.26 3.79 -10.44
N LYS A 85 11.69 2.55 -10.64
CA LYS A 85 12.82 2.26 -11.55
C LYS A 85 12.50 2.59 -13.00
N ALA A 86 11.32 2.24 -13.49
CA ALA A 86 10.88 2.57 -14.84
C ALA A 86 10.83 4.10 -15.09
N LEU A 87 10.36 4.87 -14.09
CA LEU A 87 10.38 6.34 -14.16
C LEU A 87 11.81 6.89 -14.16
N GLN A 88 12.69 6.37 -13.30
CA GLN A 88 14.09 6.80 -13.20
C GLN A 88 14.92 6.48 -14.44
N SER A 89 14.63 5.36 -15.12
CA SER A 89 15.31 4.95 -16.36
C SER A 89 14.72 5.59 -17.62
N GLY A 90 13.57 6.27 -17.52
CA GLY A 90 12.85 6.82 -18.67
C GLY A 90 12.06 5.78 -19.48
N GLU A 91 11.88 4.57 -18.98
CA GLU A 91 11.02 3.55 -19.60
C GLU A 91 9.54 3.91 -19.50
N ALA A 92 9.17 4.70 -18.51
CA ALA A 92 7.83 5.25 -18.34
C ALA A 92 7.90 6.73 -17.96
N ASP A 93 6.92 7.51 -18.41
CA ASP A 93 6.77 8.93 -18.05
C ASP A 93 5.95 9.13 -16.79
N VAL A 94 4.98 8.24 -16.58
CA VAL A 94 4.06 8.14 -15.45
C VAL A 94 3.86 6.67 -15.16
N ALA A 95 3.55 6.29 -13.93
CA ALA A 95 3.32 4.90 -13.59
C ALA A 95 2.17 4.72 -12.59
N LEU A 96 1.29 3.78 -12.87
CA LEU A 96 0.34 3.22 -11.92
C LEU A 96 1.00 2.05 -11.19
N ALA A 97 1.13 2.14 -9.88
CA ALA A 97 1.65 1.06 -9.05
C ALA A 97 0.68 0.71 -7.94
N GLY A 98 0.47 -0.57 -7.73
CA GLY A 98 -0.48 -0.98 -6.71
C GLY A 98 -0.45 -2.46 -6.39
N GLY A 99 -1.48 -2.92 -5.71
CA GLY A 99 -1.68 -4.33 -5.43
C GLY A 99 -3.12 -4.64 -5.09
N VAL A 100 -3.47 -5.89 -5.28
CA VAL A 100 -4.82 -6.42 -5.02
C VAL A 100 -4.72 -7.80 -4.37
N ASN A 101 -5.61 -8.07 -3.42
CA ASN A 101 -5.79 -9.39 -2.83
C ASN A 101 -7.26 -9.71 -2.64
N LEU A 102 -7.70 -10.87 -3.12
CA LEU A 102 -9.05 -11.41 -2.93
C LEU A 102 -8.95 -12.83 -2.36
N LEU A 103 -9.88 -13.20 -1.51
CA LEU A 103 -9.91 -14.48 -0.79
C LEU A 103 -11.13 -15.29 -1.24
N LEU A 104 -11.03 -15.89 -2.44
CA LEU A 104 -12.16 -16.55 -3.12
C LEU A 104 -12.19 -18.07 -2.93
N HIS A 105 -11.15 -18.64 -2.28
CA HIS A 105 -11.02 -20.08 -2.06
C HIS A 105 -10.51 -20.39 -0.65
N PRO A 106 -10.99 -21.45 0.02
CA PRO A 106 -10.56 -21.81 1.38
C PRO A 106 -9.11 -22.34 1.46
N PHE A 107 -8.48 -22.70 0.35
CA PHE A 107 -7.13 -23.27 0.30
C PHE A 107 -6.12 -22.49 1.12
N GLY A 108 -6.05 -21.16 0.92
CA GLY A 108 -5.11 -20.30 1.63
C GLY A 108 -5.37 -20.27 3.15
N PHE A 109 -6.63 -20.29 3.58
CA PHE A 109 -6.97 -20.40 5.01
C PHE A 109 -6.51 -21.73 5.61
N VAL A 110 -6.78 -22.84 4.91
CA VAL A 110 -6.38 -24.17 5.40
C VAL A 110 -4.86 -24.31 5.44
N SER A 111 -4.15 -23.92 4.37
CA SER A 111 -2.69 -24.06 4.29
C SER A 111 -1.97 -23.21 5.31
N PHE A 112 -2.31 -21.92 5.45
CA PHE A 112 -1.69 -21.02 6.43
C PHE A 112 -2.08 -21.34 7.88
N SER A 113 -3.28 -21.89 8.12
CA SER A 113 -3.65 -22.44 9.43
C SER A 113 -2.79 -23.65 9.79
N LYS A 114 -2.59 -24.59 8.87
CA LYS A 114 -1.70 -25.76 9.06
C LYS A 114 -0.23 -25.35 9.27
N ALA A 115 0.19 -24.24 8.67
CA ALA A 115 1.52 -23.65 8.89
C ALA A 115 1.60 -22.83 10.19
N SER A 116 0.56 -22.77 11.00
CA SER A 116 0.47 -22.00 12.26
C SER A 116 0.77 -20.50 12.07
N MET A 117 0.43 -19.95 10.91
CA MET A 117 0.64 -18.55 10.58
C MET A 117 -0.57 -17.66 10.92
N LEU A 118 -1.78 -18.24 10.97
CA LEU A 118 -3.01 -17.48 11.24
C LEU A 118 -3.33 -17.42 12.74
N SER A 119 -3.76 -16.24 13.18
CA SER A 119 -4.21 -16.05 14.55
C SER A 119 -5.50 -16.80 14.84
N PRO A 120 -5.55 -17.74 15.79
CA PRO A 120 -6.78 -18.42 16.19
C PRO A 120 -7.78 -17.46 16.88
N ARG A 121 -7.31 -16.30 17.33
CA ARG A 121 -8.12 -15.25 17.96
C ARG A 121 -8.65 -14.20 16.99
N GLY A 122 -8.31 -14.32 15.70
CA GLY A 122 -8.80 -13.43 14.66
C GLY A 122 -8.35 -11.97 14.81
N ARG A 123 -7.11 -11.73 15.30
CA ARG A 123 -6.54 -10.38 15.46
C ARG A 123 -5.04 -10.37 15.14
N CYS A 124 -4.60 -9.37 14.37
CA CYS A 124 -3.18 -9.06 14.25
C CYS A 124 -2.76 -8.25 15.48
N ARG A 125 -1.88 -8.81 16.31
CA ARG A 125 -1.37 -8.20 17.55
C ARG A 125 0.09 -7.82 17.36
N ALA A 126 0.33 -6.85 16.48
CA ALA A 126 1.69 -6.45 16.15
C ALA A 126 2.49 -6.02 17.38
N PHE A 127 3.66 -6.63 17.56
CA PHE A 127 4.61 -6.36 18.65
C PHE A 127 4.14 -6.66 20.07
N ASP A 128 2.93 -7.22 20.23
CA ASP A 128 2.37 -7.60 21.53
C ASP A 128 2.90 -8.98 21.97
N ALA A 129 3.05 -9.16 23.28
CA ALA A 129 3.47 -10.43 23.89
C ALA A 129 2.54 -11.60 23.54
N THR A 130 1.29 -11.30 23.22
CA THR A 130 0.27 -12.29 22.85
C THR A 130 0.08 -12.43 21.34
N GLY A 131 1.01 -11.90 20.51
CA GLY A 131 1.02 -12.09 19.07
C GLY A 131 1.13 -13.57 18.71
N ASP A 132 0.12 -14.11 18.01
CA ASP A 132 -0.03 -15.54 17.71
C ASP A 132 -0.32 -15.84 16.25
N GLY A 133 -0.12 -14.86 15.38
CA GLY A 133 -0.36 -14.95 13.96
C GLY A 133 -1.09 -13.74 13.40
N TYR A 134 -1.35 -13.77 12.10
CA TYR A 134 -2.05 -12.71 11.41
C TYR A 134 -3.48 -13.09 10.98
N VAL A 135 -4.24 -12.13 10.54
CA VAL A 135 -5.56 -12.32 9.92
C VAL A 135 -5.46 -11.98 8.46
N ARG A 136 -5.87 -12.89 7.58
CA ARG A 136 -5.98 -12.64 6.15
C ARG A 136 -7.11 -11.65 5.86
N SER A 137 -6.91 -10.74 4.94
CA SER A 137 -7.95 -9.81 4.49
C SER A 137 -7.85 -9.47 3.01
N GLU A 138 -8.92 -8.91 2.49
CA GLU A 138 -9.04 -8.49 1.11
C GLU A 138 -8.84 -6.99 0.99
N GLY A 139 -8.44 -6.55 -0.19
CA GLY A 139 -8.34 -5.15 -0.53
C GLY A 139 -7.47 -4.90 -1.73
N GLY A 140 -7.51 -3.67 -2.20
CA GLY A 140 -6.67 -3.20 -3.31
C GLY A 140 -6.49 -1.70 -3.25
N ALA A 141 -5.32 -1.25 -3.67
CA ALA A 141 -5.03 0.16 -3.78
C ALA A 141 -3.97 0.42 -4.85
N PHE A 142 -4.05 1.59 -5.47
CA PHE A 142 -3.10 2.05 -6.46
C PHE A 142 -2.69 3.49 -6.17
N VAL A 143 -1.46 3.81 -6.55
CA VAL A 143 -0.93 5.17 -6.57
C VAL A 143 -0.47 5.52 -7.97
N LEU A 144 -0.65 6.78 -8.36
CA LEU A 144 -0.07 7.34 -9.56
C LEU A 144 1.26 7.98 -9.19
N LEU A 145 2.30 7.60 -9.90
CA LEU A 145 3.67 8.10 -9.72
C LEU A 145 4.09 8.93 -10.92
N LYS A 146 4.79 10.02 -10.63
CA LYS A 146 5.36 10.93 -11.65
C LYS A 146 6.67 11.51 -11.12
N PRO A 147 7.68 11.78 -11.95
CA PRO A 147 8.87 12.51 -11.52
C PRO A 147 8.50 13.83 -10.85
N LEU A 148 9.15 14.15 -9.72
CA LEU A 148 8.78 15.29 -8.87
C LEU A 148 8.84 16.63 -9.62
N ASP A 149 9.89 16.84 -10.42
CA ASP A 149 10.09 18.04 -11.22
C ASP A 149 8.95 18.24 -12.23
N ARG A 150 8.50 17.15 -12.88
CA ARG A 150 7.35 17.20 -13.80
C ARG A 150 6.04 17.43 -13.05
N ALA A 151 5.83 16.78 -11.90
CA ALA A 151 4.62 16.99 -11.11
C ALA A 151 4.49 18.45 -10.64
N LEU A 152 5.62 19.06 -10.24
CA LEU A 152 5.66 20.47 -9.88
C LEU A 152 5.41 21.40 -11.08
N ALA A 153 6.01 21.10 -12.24
CA ALA A 153 5.82 21.87 -13.46
C ALA A 153 4.38 21.81 -14.00
N ASP A 154 3.73 20.64 -13.85
CA ASP A 154 2.36 20.42 -14.31
C ASP A 154 1.30 20.88 -13.26
N GLY A 155 1.75 21.35 -12.08
CA GLY A 155 0.85 21.79 -11.00
C GLY A 155 0.04 20.67 -10.34
N ASP A 156 0.56 19.45 -10.37
CA ASP A 156 -0.12 18.28 -9.80
C ASP A 156 -0.22 18.35 -8.28
N THR A 157 -1.28 17.80 -7.72
CA THR A 157 -1.39 17.61 -6.27
C THR A 157 -0.45 16.50 -5.81
N ILE A 158 0.59 16.85 -5.07
CA ILE A 158 1.57 15.91 -4.53
C ILE A 158 1.18 15.56 -3.09
N HIS A 159 0.95 14.27 -2.82
CA HIS A 159 0.57 13.80 -1.47
C HIS A 159 1.80 13.42 -0.62
N ALA A 160 2.85 12.93 -1.24
CA ALA A 160 4.14 12.61 -0.63
C ALA A 160 5.18 12.41 -1.74
N VAL A 161 6.45 12.45 -1.37
CA VAL A 161 7.57 12.14 -2.26
C VAL A 161 8.19 10.81 -1.86
N ILE A 162 8.40 9.90 -2.82
CA ILE A 162 9.20 8.69 -2.60
C ILE A 162 10.67 9.08 -2.67
N ALA A 163 11.29 9.25 -1.51
CA ALA A 163 12.70 9.61 -1.41
C ALA A 163 13.64 8.42 -1.68
N GLY A 164 13.17 7.21 -1.38
CA GLY A 164 13.95 6.01 -1.65
C GLY A 164 13.09 4.75 -1.63
N SER A 165 13.52 3.75 -2.39
CA SER A 165 12.91 2.42 -2.37
C SER A 165 13.95 1.33 -2.64
N GLY A 166 13.70 0.13 -2.15
CA GLY A 166 14.60 -0.99 -2.37
C GLY A 166 13.95 -2.34 -2.13
N VAL A 167 14.57 -3.35 -2.71
CA VAL A 167 14.18 -4.75 -2.62
C VAL A 167 15.44 -5.60 -2.44
N ASN A 168 15.37 -6.62 -1.59
CA ASN A 168 16.38 -7.67 -1.53
C ASN A 168 15.74 -9.03 -1.19
N SER A 169 16.55 -10.06 -1.09
CA SER A 169 16.14 -11.39 -0.63
C SER A 169 16.90 -11.79 0.63
N VAL A 170 16.27 -12.57 1.49
CA VAL A 170 16.93 -13.21 2.64
C VAL A 170 18.04 -14.16 2.20
N GLY A 171 17.91 -14.77 1.01
CA GLY A 171 18.80 -15.82 0.56
C GLY A 171 18.62 -17.11 1.37
N HIS A 172 19.71 -17.82 1.68
CA HIS A 172 19.64 -19.03 2.50
C HIS A 172 19.40 -18.69 3.98
N SER A 173 18.39 -19.29 4.56
CA SER A 173 18.09 -19.23 6.00
C SER A 173 18.16 -20.64 6.62
N PRO A 174 18.95 -20.87 7.68
CA PRO A 174 19.00 -22.17 8.34
C PRO A 174 17.66 -22.65 8.90
N GLY A 175 16.76 -21.72 9.20
CA GLY A 175 15.39 -22.01 9.67
C GLY A 175 14.39 -22.40 8.60
N GLY A 176 14.79 -22.37 7.32
CA GLY A 176 13.91 -22.67 6.18
C GLY A 176 13.50 -21.43 5.39
N ILE A 177 12.91 -21.65 4.23
CA ILE A 177 12.56 -20.61 3.25
C ILE A 177 11.58 -19.54 3.79
N SER A 178 10.73 -19.91 4.74
CA SER A 178 9.70 -19.03 5.30
C SER A 178 10.15 -18.26 6.55
N VAL A 179 11.39 -18.48 7.03
CA VAL A 179 11.93 -17.79 8.20
C VAL A 179 12.57 -16.47 7.78
N PRO A 180 12.07 -15.31 8.27
CA PRO A 180 12.67 -14.02 7.94
C PRO A 180 14.09 -13.88 8.48
N GLY A 181 14.88 -12.99 7.89
CA GLY A 181 16.28 -12.74 8.28
C GLY A 181 16.53 -11.29 8.68
N ALA A 182 16.84 -11.03 9.96
CA ALA A 182 17.10 -9.68 10.45
C ALA A 182 18.26 -9.00 9.70
N ALA A 183 19.34 -9.74 9.41
CA ALA A 183 20.49 -9.20 8.68
C ALA A 183 20.14 -8.74 7.26
N ALA A 184 19.28 -9.48 6.54
CA ALA A 184 18.83 -9.10 5.21
C ALA A 184 17.92 -7.87 5.26
N GLN A 185 17.00 -7.81 6.23
CA GLN A 185 16.16 -6.63 6.45
C GLN A 185 17.02 -5.40 6.80
N ALA A 186 17.97 -5.52 7.72
CA ALA A 186 18.89 -4.45 8.08
C ALA A 186 19.74 -3.97 6.88
N SER A 187 20.25 -4.91 6.07
CA SER A 187 21.01 -4.60 4.86
C SER A 187 20.16 -3.81 3.84
N LEU A 188 18.90 -4.20 3.66
CA LEU A 188 17.96 -3.47 2.81
C LEU A 188 17.77 -2.04 3.29
N LEU A 189 17.45 -1.86 4.56
CA LEU A 189 17.25 -0.55 5.18
C LEU A 189 18.48 0.35 4.97
N ARG A 190 19.68 -0.11 5.37
CA ARG A 190 20.93 0.65 5.16
C ARG A 190 21.13 1.07 3.72
N SER A 191 20.91 0.15 2.79
CA SER A 191 21.06 0.40 1.36
C SER A 191 20.08 1.46 0.83
N VAL A 192 18.81 1.44 1.29
CA VAL A 192 17.80 2.41 0.87
C VAL A 192 18.12 3.79 1.43
N TYR A 193 18.41 3.90 2.73
CA TYR A 193 18.76 5.18 3.36
C TYR A 193 20.03 5.79 2.77
N ALA A 194 21.07 4.98 2.57
CA ALA A 194 22.33 5.46 1.96
C ALA A 194 22.12 6.01 0.55
N ARG A 195 21.34 5.30 -0.30
CA ARG A 195 21.04 5.78 -1.65
C ARG A 195 20.14 7.01 -1.68
N ALA A 196 19.24 7.14 -0.71
CA ALA A 196 18.36 8.30 -0.58
C ALA A 196 19.05 9.52 0.03
N GLY A 197 20.27 9.37 0.60
CA GLY A 197 20.95 10.43 1.33
C GLY A 197 20.20 10.85 2.62
N ILE A 198 19.43 9.93 3.21
CA ILE A 198 18.62 10.19 4.40
C ILE A 198 19.29 9.53 5.61
N ASP A 199 19.45 10.32 6.67
CA ASP A 199 19.85 9.79 7.96
C ASP A 199 18.71 8.95 8.56
N PRO A 200 18.93 7.63 8.82
CA PRO A 200 17.93 6.78 9.44
C PRO A 200 17.40 7.32 10.79
N GLN A 201 18.23 8.09 11.52
CA GLN A 201 17.85 8.69 12.79
C GLN A 201 16.80 9.82 12.65
N SER A 202 16.62 10.36 11.44
CA SER A 202 15.63 11.41 11.18
C SER A 202 14.21 10.88 10.99
N LEU A 203 14.00 9.55 10.88
CA LEU A 203 12.66 8.98 10.70
C LEU A 203 11.74 9.37 11.85
N ALA A 204 10.59 9.96 11.54
CA ALA A 204 9.57 10.27 12.52
C ALA A 204 8.70 9.06 12.87
N TYR A 205 8.41 8.21 11.88
CA TYR A 205 7.56 7.04 12.02
C TYR A 205 7.95 5.94 11.01
N LEU A 206 7.76 4.69 11.40
CA LEU A 206 7.86 3.56 10.49
C LEU A 206 6.60 2.69 10.55
N GLU A 207 5.93 2.58 9.42
CA GLU A 207 4.89 1.58 9.19
C GLU A 207 5.55 0.23 8.99
N ALA A 208 5.49 -0.61 10.02
CA ALA A 208 6.16 -1.89 10.02
C ALA A 208 5.42 -2.95 9.21
N HIS A 209 6.11 -3.99 8.83
CA HIS A 209 5.45 -5.20 8.35
C HIS A 209 4.52 -5.76 9.44
N GLY A 210 4.97 -5.86 10.69
CA GLY A 210 4.16 -5.97 11.90
C GLY A 210 2.92 -6.85 11.78
N THR A 211 3.10 -8.15 11.56
CA THR A 211 2.02 -9.11 11.35
C THR A 211 1.39 -9.65 12.64
N GLY A 212 2.07 -9.48 13.77
CA GLY A 212 1.67 -10.07 15.04
C GLY A 212 2.08 -11.53 15.19
N THR A 213 3.13 -11.95 14.48
CA THR A 213 3.68 -13.31 14.59
C THR A 213 4.80 -13.38 15.64
N ALA A 214 4.83 -14.47 16.39
CA ALA A 214 5.82 -14.66 17.44
C ALA A 214 7.28 -14.65 16.95
N VAL A 215 7.51 -14.98 15.68
CA VAL A 215 8.85 -15.04 15.07
C VAL A 215 9.14 -13.76 14.28
N GLY A 216 8.19 -13.25 13.49
CA GLY A 216 8.42 -12.15 12.55
C GLY A 216 8.68 -10.82 13.26
N ASP A 217 7.84 -10.48 14.22
CA ASP A 217 7.91 -9.17 14.89
C ASP A 217 9.25 -8.94 15.64
N PRO A 218 9.80 -9.92 16.40
CA PRO A 218 11.11 -9.75 17.02
C PRO A 218 12.27 -9.64 16.00
N ILE A 219 12.19 -10.33 14.87
CA ILE A 219 13.20 -10.27 13.81
C ILE A 219 13.17 -8.89 13.14
N GLU A 220 12.00 -8.36 12.82
CA GLU A 220 11.85 -7.02 12.29
C GLU A 220 12.33 -5.95 13.27
N ALA A 221 11.93 -6.05 14.54
CA ALA A 221 12.38 -5.13 15.59
C ALA A 221 13.90 -5.11 15.71
N ARG A 222 14.57 -6.27 15.67
CA ARG A 222 16.05 -6.36 15.68
C ARG A 222 16.67 -5.61 14.49
N ALA A 223 16.14 -5.78 13.28
CA ALA A 223 16.63 -5.06 12.12
C ALA A 223 16.44 -3.54 12.23
N LEU A 224 15.32 -3.09 12.80
CA LEU A 224 15.06 -1.68 13.07
C LEU A 224 16.01 -1.10 14.12
N ILE A 225 16.26 -1.82 15.21
CA ILE A 225 17.22 -1.42 16.26
C ILE A 225 18.62 -1.26 15.66
N ASP A 226 19.03 -2.20 14.83
CA ASP A 226 20.37 -2.24 14.24
C ASP A 226 20.64 -1.09 13.25
N VAL A 227 19.58 -0.49 12.65
CA VAL A 227 19.75 0.51 11.57
C VAL A 227 19.14 1.87 11.90
N VAL A 228 17.97 1.87 12.54
CA VAL A 228 17.12 3.08 12.56
C VAL A 228 16.96 3.65 13.96
N SER A 229 17.03 2.84 15.00
CA SER A 229 16.64 3.31 16.32
C SER A 229 17.72 3.18 17.41
N GLY A 230 18.69 2.30 17.27
CA GLY A 230 19.65 1.97 18.33
C GLY A 230 20.50 3.12 18.83
N GLU A 231 20.80 4.11 17.99
CA GLU A 231 21.61 5.30 18.34
C GLU A 231 20.76 6.53 18.69
N ARG A 232 19.42 6.38 18.71
CA ARG A 232 18.54 7.49 19.02
C ARG A 232 18.60 7.92 20.48
N PRO A 233 18.36 9.21 20.78
CA PRO A 233 18.15 9.69 22.15
C PRO A 233 16.97 8.96 22.83
N ALA A 234 17.04 8.72 24.11
CA ALA A 234 16.02 7.98 24.87
C ALA A 234 14.65 8.69 24.88
N ASP A 235 14.64 10.00 24.80
CA ASP A 235 13.44 10.85 24.75
C ASP A 235 12.81 10.94 23.34
N ARG A 236 13.49 10.43 22.30
CA ARG A 236 13.04 10.48 20.90
C ARG A 236 13.09 9.08 20.25
N PRO A 237 12.39 8.09 20.80
CA PRO A 237 12.36 6.74 20.22
C PRO A 237 11.72 6.74 18.82
N LEU A 238 12.07 5.77 17.99
CA LEU A 238 11.38 5.53 16.73
C LEU A 238 9.95 5.08 16.99
N LEU A 239 8.99 5.80 16.48
CA LEU A 239 7.59 5.41 16.51
C LEU A 239 7.34 4.33 15.46
N ILE A 240 6.74 3.21 15.86
CA ILE A 240 6.38 2.11 14.96
C ILE A 240 4.91 1.74 15.12
N GLY A 241 4.30 1.21 14.06
CA GLY A 241 2.94 0.71 14.09
C GLY A 241 2.65 -0.20 12.89
N SER A 242 1.46 -0.77 12.86
CA SER A 242 1.03 -1.60 11.73
C SER A 242 -0.45 -1.41 11.44
N VAL A 243 -0.79 -1.06 10.20
CA VAL A 243 -2.18 -0.96 9.72
C VAL A 243 -2.90 -2.31 9.77
N LYS A 244 -2.16 -3.41 9.78
CA LYS A 244 -2.74 -4.76 9.88
C LYS A 244 -3.51 -4.99 11.16
N THR A 245 -3.22 -4.24 12.21
CA THR A 245 -3.99 -4.29 13.45
C THR A 245 -5.42 -3.74 13.28
N ASN A 246 -5.64 -2.91 12.25
CA ASN A 246 -6.93 -2.29 11.94
C ASN A 246 -7.71 -3.10 10.89
N ILE A 247 -7.06 -3.47 9.77
CA ILE A 247 -7.75 -4.04 8.60
C ILE A 247 -7.30 -5.45 8.23
N GLY A 248 -6.44 -6.08 9.05
CA GLY A 248 -5.85 -7.38 8.72
C GLY A 248 -4.70 -7.28 7.71
N HIS A 249 -4.20 -8.43 7.31
CA HIS A 249 -3.10 -8.55 6.35
C HIS A 249 -3.64 -8.74 4.93
N LEU A 250 -3.55 -7.71 4.11
CA LEU A 250 -4.00 -7.72 2.71
C LEU A 250 -3.03 -8.48 1.78
N GLU A 251 -2.16 -9.31 2.33
CA GLU A 251 -1.22 -10.16 1.59
C GLU A 251 -0.49 -9.38 0.48
N THR A 252 -0.73 -9.66 -0.80
CA THR A 252 -0.09 -8.97 -1.92
C THR A 252 -0.33 -7.45 -1.94
N ALA A 253 -1.46 -6.98 -1.42
CA ALA A 253 -1.80 -5.56 -1.34
C ALA A 253 -1.35 -4.89 -0.03
N SER A 254 -0.78 -5.64 0.93
CA SER A 254 -0.49 -5.12 2.27
C SER A 254 0.51 -3.97 2.28
N GLY A 255 1.47 -3.97 1.37
CA GLY A 255 2.43 -2.88 1.23
C GLY A 255 1.76 -1.56 0.82
N MET A 256 0.74 -1.61 -0.07
CA MET A 256 -0.04 -0.43 -0.42
C MET A 256 -0.88 0.09 0.74
N ALA A 257 -1.48 -0.78 1.54
CA ALA A 257 -2.20 -0.37 2.74
C ALA A 257 -1.29 0.40 3.71
N GLY A 258 -0.07 -0.12 3.95
CA GLY A 258 0.96 0.56 4.75
C GLY A 258 1.42 1.87 4.13
N LEU A 259 1.64 1.90 2.82
CA LEU A 259 2.03 3.11 2.08
C LEU A 259 0.98 4.21 2.21
N LEU A 260 -0.29 3.89 1.98
CA LEU A 260 -1.37 4.87 2.09
C LEU A 260 -1.53 5.39 3.51
N LYS A 261 -1.40 4.53 4.53
CA LYS A 261 -1.37 5.00 5.92
C LYS A 261 -0.19 5.93 6.16
N ALA A 262 1.00 5.60 5.68
CA ALA A 262 2.18 6.46 5.82
C ALA A 262 2.00 7.82 5.13
N VAL A 263 1.42 7.86 3.93
CA VAL A 263 1.04 9.11 3.23
C VAL A 263 0.06 9.93 4.07
N MET A 264 -0.97 9.29 4.66
CA MET A 264 -1.92 9.99 5.52
C MET A 264 -1.26 10.49 6.83
N CYS A 265 -0.30 9.73 7.37
CA CYS A 265 0.47 10.18 8.54
C CYS A 265 1.29 11.43 8.22
N LEU A 266 1.93 11.51 7.06
CA LEU A 266 2.61 12.72 6.59
C LEU A 266 1.63 13.88 6.42
N LYS A 267 0.54 13.67 5.68
CA LYS A 267 -0.47 14.69 5.39
C LYS A 267 -1.08 15.31 6.65
N HIS A 268 -1.33 14.51 7.69
CA HIS A 268 -1.93 14.95 8.94
C HIS A 268 -0.92 15.24 10.04
N ARG A 269 0.37 15.00 9.78
CA ARG A 269 1.46 15.09 10.75
C ARG A 269 1.12 14.35 12.07
N ALA A 270 0.52 13.17 11.95
CA ALA A 270 0.04 12.40 13.09
C ALA A 270 -0.05 10.91 12.77
N VAL A 271 0.08 10.07 13.79
CA VAL A 271 -0.04 8.61 13.68
C VAL A 271 -1.22 8.14 14.53
N PRO A 272 -2.19 7.41 13.94
CA PRO A 272 -3.21 6.72 14.70
C PRO A 272 -2.61 5.53 15.45
N ARG A 273 -3.27 5.11 16.54
CA ARG A 273 -2.80 3.98 17.35
C ARG A 273 -2.78 2.66 16.58
N SER A 274 -1.78 1.84 16.83
CA SER A 274 -1.82 0.39 16.55
C SER A 274 -2.77 -0.28 17.55
N LEU A 275 -3.76 -1.02 17.02
CA LEU A 275 -4.74 -1.71 17.87
C LEU A 275 -4.13 -2.97 18.48
N HIS A 276 -4.75 -3.47 19.57
CA HIS A 276 -4.44 -4.75 20.21
C HIS A 276 -3.02 -4.85 20.80
N PHE A 277 -2.27 -3.75 20.91
CA PHE A 277 -1.03 -3.69 21.66
C PHE A 277 -1.34 -3.34 23.12
N VAL A 278 -1.08 -4.27 24.03
CA VAL A 278 -1.38 -4.14 25.47
C VAL A 278 -0.11 -4.40 26.29
N THR A 279 0.59 -5.49 25.98
CA THR A 279 1.80 -5.89 26.68
C THR A 279 2.94 -6.01 25.66
N PRO A 280 4.05 -5.27 25.86
CA PRO A 280 5.21 -5.38 24.99
C PRO A 280 5.73 -6.83 24.89
N ASN A 281 6.11 -7.25 23.67
CA ASN A 281 6.68 -8.56 23.44
C ASN A 281 8.02 -8.66 24.16
N PRO A 282 8.20 -9.62 25.10
CA PRO A 282 9.44 -9.75 25.89
C PRO A 282 10.67 -10.14 25.04
N GLY A 283 10.48 -10.62 23.83
CA GLY A 283 11.55 -10.89 22.87
C GLY A 283 12.10 -9.64 22.16
N ILE A 284 11.56 -8.46 22.47
CA ILE A 284 11.94 -7.17 21.85
C ILE A 284 12.42 -6.22 22.95
N ASP A 285 13.65 -5.74 22.82
CA ASP A 285 14.17 -4.67 23.67
C ASP A 285 13.68 -3.31 23.18
N PHE A 286 12.51 -2.88 23.64
CA PHE A 286 11.92 -1.59 23.24
C PHE A 286 12.70 -0.41 23.80
N ASP A 287 13.11 -0.47 25.06
CA ASP A 287 13.75 0.64 25.76
C ASP A 287 15.21 0.80 25.31
N GLY A 288 16.01 -0.26 25.36
CA GLY A 288 17.40 -0.25 24.89
C GLY A 288 17.49 -0.04 23.38
N GLY A 289 16.53 -0.58 22.62
CA GLY A 289 16.43 -0.42 21.18
C GLY A 289 15.80 0.88 20.72
N ARG A 290 15.36 1.75 21.61
CA ARG A 290 14.71 3.04 21.27
C ARG A 290 13.53 2.89 20.31
N LEU A 291 12.72 1.85 20.50
CA LEU A 291 11.49 1.61 19.75
C LEU A 291 10.27 1.94 20.62
N ARG A 292 9.24 2.50 20.03
CA ARG A 292 7.95 2.74 20.68
C ARG A 292 6.80 2.40 19.76
N VAL A 293 6.00 1.42 20.14
CA VAL A 293 4.72 1.15 19.45
C VAL A 293 3.74 2.28 19.76
N VAL A 294 3.12 2.81 18.71
CA VAL A 294 2.10 3.86 18.84
C VAL A 294 0.81 3.26 19.39
N ASP A 295 0.58 3.38 20.69
CA ASP A 295 -0.55 2.83 21.44
C ASP A 295 -1.74 3.80 21.59
N ARG A 296 -1.54 5.07 21.20
CA ARG A 296 -2.54 6.14 21.18
C ARG A 296 -2.29 7.06 19.99
N TYR A 297 -3.22 7.95 19.69
CA TYR A 297 -2.98 9.00 18.70
C TYR A 297 -1.81 9.87 19.11
N MET A 298 -0.86 10.10 18.21
CA MET A 298 0.35 10.88 18.44
C MET A 298 0.59 11.84 17.28
N SER A 299 0.88 13.11 17.59
CA SER A 299 1.39 14.05 16.59
C SER A 299 2.82 13.70 16.22
N LEU A 300 3.17 13.90 14.94
CA LEU A 300 4.53 13.86 14.46
C LEU A 300 5.09 15.28 14.41
N ASP A 301 6.26 15.46 14.96
CA ASP A 301 6.98 16.72 14.95
C ASP A 301 8.42 16.50 14.45
N ALA A 302 8.80 17.26 13.44
CA ALA A 302 10.17 17.29 12.89
C ALA A 302 10.78 18.69 12.98
N GLY A 303 10.17 19.61 13.75
CA GLY A 303 10.51 21.03 13.70
C GLY A 303 10.28 21.60 12.31
N ASP A 304 11.25 22.34 11.81
CA ASP A 304 11.21 22.96 10.46
C ASP A 304 11.63 22.00 9.32
N ALA A 305 12.14 20.81 9.65
CA ALA A 305 12.52 19.82 8.64
C ALA A 305 11.30 19.06 8.09
N PRO A 306 11.30 18.64 6.83
CA PRO A 306 10.27 17.77 6.28
C PRO A 306 10.20 16.44 7.05
N LEU A 307 8.98 16.01 7.41
CA LEU A 307 8.77 14.71 8.02
C LEU A 307 9.20 13.58 7.05
N THR A 308 9.86 12.59 7.60
CA THR A 308 10.27 11.39 6.88
C THR A 308 9.68 10.16 7.56
N VAL A 309 9.09 9.26 6.77
CA VAL A 309 8.48 8.02 7.25
C VAL A 309 8.93 6.83 6.41
N GLY A 310 9.06 5.66 7.05
CA GLY A 310 9.40 4.41 6.38
C GLY A 310 8.20 3.48 6.27
N VAL A 311 8.23 2.57 5.28
CA VAL A 311 7.24 1.50 5.10
C VAL A 311 7.96 0.19 4.80
N ASN A 312 7.70 -0.84 5.60
CA ASN A 312 8.23 -2.18 5.41
C ASN A 312 7.17 -3.14 4.85
N SER A 313 7.56 -4.01 3.96
CA SER A 313 6.76 -5.17 3.57
C SER A 313 7.66 -6.36 3.25
N PHE A 314 7.48 -7.48 3.96
CA PHE A 314 8.35 -8.65 3.89
C PHE A 314 7.55 -9.88 3.49
N GLY A 315 7.92 -10.50 2.36
CA GLY A 315 7.30 -11.72 1.86
C GLY A 315 7.78 -12.96 2.61
N PHE A 316 6.88 -13.88 2.91
CA PHE A 316 7.22 -15.13 3.60
C PHE A 316 8.16 -16.04 2.78
N GLY A 317 8.34 -15.80 1.49
CA GLY A 317 9.34 -16.44 0.64
C GLY A 317 10.72 -15.77 0.67
N GLY A 318 10.92 -14.74 1.53
CA GLY A 318 12.19 -14.07 1.76
C GLY A 318 12.43 -12.80 0.95
N THR A 319 11.52 -12.37 0.10
CA THR A 319 11.64 -11.08 -0.60
C THR A 319 11.19 -9.94 0.31
N ASN A 320 12.11 -9.03 0.61
CA ASN A 320 11.88 -7.84 1.42
C ASN A 320 11.77 -6.60 0.55
N ALA A 321 10.88 -5.68 0.90
CA ALA A 321 10.76 -4.36 0.28
C ALA A 321 10.67 -3.27 1.37
N HIS A 322 11.30 -2.13 1.09
CA HIS A 322 11.28 -0.94 1.94
C HIS A 322 11.15 0.31 1.09
N VAL A 323 10.35 1.25 1.57
CA VAL A 323 10.12 2.56 0.94
C VAL A 323 10.28 3.65 1.98
N VAL A 324 10.92 4.76 1.60
CA VAL A 324 11.03 5.98 2.41
C VAL A 324 10.26 7.09 1.71
N LEU A 325 9.37 7.71 2.46
CA LEU A 325 8.55 8.84 2.03
C LEU A 325 8.94 10.10 2.79
N THR A 326 8.89 11.23 2.11
CA THR A 326 8.97 12.56 2.72
C THR A 326 7.69 13.36 2.43
N GLU A 327 7.44 14.38 3.21
CA GLU A 327 6.37 15.34 2.95
C GLU A 327 6.48 15.90 1.54
N ALA A 328 5.34 16.21 0.95
CA ALA A 328 5.30 16.99 -0.28
C ALA A 328 5.94 18.36 -0.05
N PRO A 329 6.65 18.94 -1.04
CA PRO A 329 7.09 20.32 -0.96
C PRO A 329 5.91 21.24 -0.64
N ALA A 330 6.13 22.27 0.18
CA ALA A 330 5.13 23.30 0.39
C ALA A 330 4.68 23.84 -0.98
N ALA A 331 3.37 23.90 -1.20
CA ALA A 331 2.85 24.50 -2.41
C ALA A 331 3.39 25.95 -2.49
N ASN A 332 4.13 26.28 -3.54
CA ASN A 332 4.50 27.67 -3.78
C ASN A 332 3.19 28.46 -3.89
N GLU A 333 3.03 29.50 -3.09
CA GLU A 333 1.84 30.38 -3.09
C GLU A 333 1.53 30.99 -4.47
N ALA A 334 2.43 30.81 -5.45
CA ALA A 334 2.28 31.28 -6.82
C ALA A 334 1.30 30.48 -7.70
N SER A 335 0.78 29.35 -7.25
CA SER A 335 -0.20 28.53 -7.99
C SER A 335 -1.57 28.43 -7.33
N THR A 336 -2.02 29.48 -6.66
CA THR A 336 -3.43 29.64 -6.26
C THR A 336 -4.29 30.28 -7.35
N ALA A 337 -3.90 30.21 -8.60
CA ALA A 337 -4.86 30.33 -9.66
C ALA A 337 -5.78 29.08 -9.56
N VAL A 338 -6.85 29.20 -8.79
CA VAL A 338 -8.00 28.30 -8.92
C VAL A 338 -8.31 28.30 -10.42
N PRO A 339 -8.17 27.15 -11.14
CA PRO A 339 -8.61 27.11 -12.52
C PRO A 339 -10.05 27.61 -12.48
N GLU A 340 -10.37 28.64 -13.25
CA GLU A 340 -11.78 29.01 -13.44
C GLU A 340 -12.54 27.72 -13.73
N PRO A 341 -13.71 27.52 -13.14
CA PRO A 341 -14.47 26.30 -13.37
C PRO A 341 -14.72 26.20 -14.87
N ILE A 342 -13.93 25.32 -15.51
CA ILE A 342 -14.22 24.83 -16.85
C ILE A 342 -15.67 24.40 -16.75
N HIS A 343 -16.53 25.04 -17.50
CA HIS A 343 -17.98 24.91 -17.59
C HIS A 343 -18.47 23.63 -16.93
N ALA A 344 -19.31 23.77 -15.90
CA ALA A 344 -19.83 22.68 -15.09
C ALA A 344 -20.29 21.52 -15.99
N GLN A 345 -19.37 20.63 -16.34
CA GLN A 345 -19.72 19.36 -16.95
C GLN A 345 -20.46 18.61 -15.85
N LEU A 346 -21.75 18.41 -16.08
CA LEU A 346 -22.60 17.63 -15.18
C LEU A 346 -21.93 16.28 -14.96
N SER A 347 -21.46 16.00 -13.73
CA SER A 347 -20.92 14.69 -13.38
C SER A 347 -22.00 13.64 -13.65
N PRO A 348 -21.69 12.54 -14.35
CA PRO A 348 -22.67 11.50 -14.60
C PRO A 348 -23.10 10.85 -13.28
N LEU A 349 -24.39 10.72 -13.04
CA LEU A 349 -24.92 9.95 -11.91
C LEU A 349 -24.99 8.47 -12.33
N VAL A 350 -24.12 7.64 -11.75
CA VAL A 350 -24.09 6.20 -12.04
C VAL A 350 -24.82 5.45 -10.93
N LEU A 351 -25.96 4.86 -11.22
CA LEU A 351 -26.75 4.08 -10.28
C LEU A 351 -26.58 2.58 -10.57
N THR A 352 -26.28 1.79 -9.54
CA THR A 352 -26.20 0.33 -9.63
C THR A 352 -27.06 -0.33 -8.57
N ALA A 353 -27.68 -1.47 -8.89
CA ALA A 353 -28.45 -2.25 -7.93
C ALA A 353 -28.50 -3.73 -8.33
N ARG A 354 -28.81 -4.61 -7.38
CA ARG A 354 -28.86 -6.08 -7.58
C ARG A 354 -30.05 -6.57 -8.42
N SER A 355 -31.08 -5.73 -8.67
CA SER A 355 -32.24 -6.07 -9.48
C SER A 355 -32.83 -4.83 -10.14
N ALA A 356 -33.59 -5.02 -11.21
CA ALA A 356 -34.28 -3.93 -11.93
C ALA A 356 -35.23 -3.15 -10.99
N ASN A 357 -35.95 -3.84 -10.11
CA ASN A 357 -36.85 -3.20 -9.15
C ASN A 357 -36.07 -2.33 -8.14
N ALA A 358 -34.94 -2.84 -7.62
CA ALA A 358 -34.09 -2.08 -6.70
C ALA A 358 -33.46 -0.85 -7.42
N LEU A 359 -33.06 -1.00 -8.68
CA LEU A 359 -32.53 0.10 -9.49
C LEU A 359 -33.59 1.16 -9.72
N GLY A 360 -34.83 0.78 -10.06
CA GLY A 360 -35.95 1.71 -10.21
C GLY A 360 -36.28 2.46 -8.92
N ALA A 361 -36.31 1.76 -7.79
CA ALA A 361 -36.52 2.38 -6.47
C ALA A 361 -35.39 3.34 -6.08
N LEU A 362 -34.13 3.00 -6.42
CA LEU A 362 -32.98 3.88 -6.21
C LEU A 362 -33.08 5.14 -7.08
N ALA A 363 -33.35 5.00 -8.37
CA ALA A 363 -33.52 6.12 -9.30
C ALA A 363 -34.67 7.06 -8.84
N GLY A 364 -35.78 6.49 -8.37
CA GLY A 364 -36.90 7.28 -7.82
C GLY A 364 -36.51 8.14 -6.62
N ARG A 365 -35.64 7.62 -5.74
CA ARG A 365 -35.13 8.41 -4.59
C ARG A 365 -34.23 9.57 -5.02
N TYR A 366 -33.38 9.39 -6.03
CA TYR A 366 -32.52 10.45 -6.54
C TYR A 366 -33.36 11.53 -7.28
N LEU A 367 -34.39 11.12 -8.06
CA LEU A 367 -35.34 12.06 -8.68
C LEU A 367 -36.09 12.88 -7.63
N ALA A 368 -36.63 12.24 -6.59
CA ALA A 368 -37.30 12.96 -5.50
C ALA A 368 -36.37 13.93 -4.75
N ALA A 369 -35.10 13.58 -4.59
CA ALA A 369 -34.11 14.47 -3.98
C ALA A 369 -33.83 15.69 -4.86
N LEU A 370 -33.75 15.52 -6.17
CA LEU A 370 -33.59 16.63 -7.13
C LEU A 370 -34.83 17.53 -7.16
N ASP A 371 -36.03 16.94 -7.18
CA ASP A 371 -37.30 17.68 -7.17
C ASP A 371 -37.49 18.54 -5.91
N ASN A 372 -36.86 18.10 -4.81
CA ASN A 372 -36.79 18.83 -3.52
C ASN A 372 -35.63 19.84 -3.44
N GLY A 373 -34.99 20.18 -4.55
CA GLY A 373 -33.93 21.18 -4.61
C GLY A 373 -32.53 20.66 -4.27
N GLY A 374 -32.32 19.33 -4.33
CA GLY A 374 -30.98 18.73 -4.14
C GLY A 374 -30.00 19.17 -5.23
N ASP A 375 -28.77 19.44 -4.84
CA ASP A 375 -27.68 19.76 -5.77
C ASP A 375 -27.25 18.51 -6.55
N TRP A 376 -27.28 18.60 -7.89
CA TRP A 376 -26.86 17.51 -8.78
C TRP A 376 -25.44 17.02 -8.51
N GLN A 377 -24.49 17.93 -8.31
CA GLN A 377 -23.08 17.55 -8.10
C GLN A 377 -22.89 16.82 -6.77
N ALA A 378 -23.54 17.28 -5.71
CA ALA A 378 -23.52 16.61 -4.42
C ALA A 378 -24.15 15.21 -4.49
N LEU A 379 -25.26 15.06 -5.21
CA LEU A 379 -25.94 13.79 -5.41
C LEU A 379 -25.12 12.81 -6.26
N ALA A 380 -24.48 13.29 -7.33
CA ALA A 380 -23.61 12.49 -8.18
C ALA A 380 -22.32 12.03 -7.46
N ALA A 381 -21.82 12.84 -6.53
CA ALA A 381 -20.66 12.48 -5.71
C ALA A 381 -21.00 11.47 -4.59
N ALA A 382 -22.27 11.38 -4.19
CA ALA A 382 -22.77 10.47 -3.15
C ALA A 382 -23.29 9.13 -3.70
N ALA A 383 -23.43 8.98 -5.03
CA ALA A 383 -23.91 7.78 -5.71
C ALA A 383 -22.80 6.78 -6.01
#